data_fe45b7e661213050e110f97f1de58055
#
_entry.id   fe45b7e661213050e110f97f1de58055
#
_cell.length_a   1.000
_cell.length_b   1.000
_cell.length_c   1.000
_cell.angle_alpha   90.00
_cell.angle_beta   90.00
_cell.angle_gamma   90.00
#
_symmetry.space_group_name_H-M   'P 1'
#
loop_
_entity.id
_entity.type
_entity.pdbx_description
1 polymer ?
#
loop_
_entity_poly.entity_id
_entity_poly.type
_entity_poly.pdbx_seq_one_letter_code
_entity_poly.pdbx_strand_id
1 'polypeptide(L)'
;MNTFIIVGLSLLVVNALVFYYFRKYYRRLLKKELGKVQKSEQLKSVFLANVSRSLRKPLNAILGYSNILLADENADLHTAQIRDLVSLINTDSRQLLDFISQLLELSNFEGSMPSYTLIEVNLAELMASYRREAMNVTRPDVSVVLRTDLSPHCKVVLDTNYMHQLMMHLLSEAAKHTVKGDIVVNFKYERHGIKVAITYGGVGQNDLLTEDLYSFLQKDDALTLTKDNSRLGLSICKAIIDTLGGELDFESGNGSRTVASFWFPCKMFHKYKRN
;
A
#
# COMPACT_ATOMS: atom_id res chain seq x y z
N MET A 1 -29.91 -19.40 -65.17
CA MET A 1 -28.46 -18.95 -65.10
C MET A 1 -28.33 -17.70 -64.23
N ASN A 2 -29.19 -16.71 -64.32
CA ASN A 2 -29.08 -15.46 -63.54
C ASN A 2 -29.29 -15.62 -62.01
N THR A 3 -30.10 -16.55 -61.54
CA THR A 3 -30.36 -16.77 -60.12
C THR A 3 -29.15 -17.29 -59.36
N PHE A 4 -28.36 -18.17 -59.93
CA PHE A 4 -27.12 -18.68 -59.31
C PHE A 4 -26.04 -17.63 -59.18
N ILE A 5 -25.97 -16.68 -60.14
CA ILE A 5 -25.03 -15.55 -60.11
C ILE A 5 -25.41 -14.59 -58.99
N ILE A 6 -26.69 -14.29 -58.84
CA ILE A 6 -27.21 -13.39 -57.78
C ILE A 6 -26.94 -13.99 -56.40
N VAL A 7 -27.19 -15.28 -56.20
CA VAL A 7 -26.90 -15.98 -54.94
C VAL A 7 -25.39 -15.99 -54.62
N GLY A 8 -24.55 -16.24 -55.62
CA GLY A 8 -23.09 -16.18 -55.46
C GLY A 8 -22.58 -14.81 -55.05
N LEU A 9 -23.12 -13.74 -55.67
CA LEU A 9 -22.75 -12.36 -55.37
C LEU A 9 -23.21 -11.93 -53.95
N SER A 10 -24.41 -12.35 -53.55
CA SER A 10 -24.94 -12.06 -52.21
C SER A 10 -24.09 -12.74 -51.13
N LEU A 11 -23.64 -13.97 -51.36
CA LEU A 11 -22.76 -14.73 -50.44
C LEU A 11 -21.39 -14.06 -50.30
N LEU A 12 -20.82 -13.55 -51.38
CA LEU A 12 -19.58 -12.78 -51.37
C LEU A 12 -19.68 -11.50 -50.55
N VAL A 13 -20.79 -10.75 -50.74
CA VAL A 13 -21.03 -9.52 -49.96
C VAL A 13 -21.19 -9.81 -48.46
N VAL A 14 -21.93 -10.87 -48.11
CA VAL A 14 -22.08 -11.28 -46.68
C VAL A 14 -20.73 -11.67 -46.09
N ASN A 15 -19.91 -12.47 -46.80
CA ASN A 15 -18.57 -12.83 -46.33
C ASN A 15 -17.66 -11.61 -46.16
N ALA A 16 -17.71 -10.64 -47.08
CA ALA A 16 -16.93 -9.41 -47.01
C ALA A 16 -17.35 -8.57 -45.78
N LEU A 17 -18.67 -8.47 -45.51
CA LEU A 17 -19.21 -7.77 -44.33
C LEU A 17 -18.78 -8.47 -43.04
N VAL A 18 -18.90 -9.80 -42.96
CA VAL A 18 -18.46 -10.59 -41.81
C VAL A 18 -16.96 -10.40 -41.55
N PHE A 19 -16.15 -10.49 -42.61
CA PHE A 19 -14.70 -10.25 -42.50
C PHE A 19 -14.37 -8.83 -42.05
N TYR A 20 -15.08 -7.82 -42.57
CA TYR A 20 -14.90 -6.43 -42.17
C TYR A 20 -15.24 -6.22 -40.66
N TYR A 21 -16.38 -6.76 -40.17
CA TYR A 21 -16.76 -6.67 -38.78
C TYR A 21 -15.79 -7.42 -37.87
N PHE A 22 -15.36 -8.62 -38.29
CA PHE A 22 -14.39 -9.42 -37.55
C PHE A 22 -13.03 -8.71 -37.44
N ARG A 23 -12.53 -8.15 -38.55
CA ARG A 23 -11.31 -7.34 -38.56
C ARG A 23 -11.41 -6.09 -37.69
N LYS A 24 -12.56 -5.43 -37.69
CA LYS A 24 -12.81 -4.25 -36.84
C LYS A 24 -12.85 -4.62 -35.36
N TYR A 25 -13.47 -5.75 -35.02
CA TYR A 25 -13.53 -6.29 -33.67
C TYR A 25 -12.13 -6.65 -33.13
N TYR A 26 -11.37 -7.41 -33.89
CA TYR A 26 -10.00 -7.79 -33.52
C TYR A 26 -9.06 -6.58 -33.38
N ARG A 27 -9.16 -5.61 -34.27
CA ARG A 27 -8.39 -4.37 -34.15
C ARG A 27 -8.71 -3.58 -32.89
N ARG A 28 -9.96 -3.58 -32.44
CA ARG A 28 -10.36 -2.92 -31.18
C ARG A 28 -9.81 -3.68 -29.98
N LEU A 29 -9.91 -5.00 -30.00
CA LEU A 29 -9.37 -5.86 -28.95
C LEU A 29 -7.85 -5.69 -28.83
N LEU A 30 -7.14 -5.76 -29.95
CA LEU A 30 -5.69 -5.58 -30.00
C LEU A 30 -5.24 -4.21 -29.49
N LYS A 31 -5.94 -3.14 -29.90
CA LYS A 31 -5.65 -1.79 -29.40
C LYS A 31 -5.88 -1.67 -27.89
N LYS A 32 -6.89 -2.34 -27.34
CA LYS A 32 -7.17 -2.36 -25.92
C LYS A 32 -6.03 -3.06 -25.14
N GLU A 33 -5.57 -4.23 -25.64
CA GLU A 33 -4.48 -4.96 -25.00
C GLU A 33 -3.13 -4.24 -25.15
N LEU A 34 -2.81 -3.69 -26.32
CA LEU A 34 -1.63 -2.85 -26.52
C LEU A 34 -1.64 -1.62 -25.63
N GLY A 35 -2.81 -0.99 -25.42
CA GLY A 35 -2.96 0.14 -24.51
C GLY A 35 -2.67 -0.22 -23.05
N LYS A 36 -3.06 -1.43 -22.61
CA LYS A 36 -2.73 -1.94 -21.28
C LYS A 36 -1.22 -2.15 -21.11
N VAL A 37 -0.58 -2.78 -22.09
CA VAL A 37 0.87 -3.03 -22.06
C VAL A 37 1.65 -1.70 -22.05
N GLN A 38 1.30 -0.76 -22.93
CA GLN A 38 1.95 0.56 -22.94
C GLN A 38 1.75 1.31 -21.63
N LYS A 39 0.55 1.24 -21.05
CA LYS A 39 0.27 1.85 -19.75
C LYS A 39 1.13 1.19 -18.65
N SER A 40 1.24 -0.13 -18.64
CA SER A 40 2.10 -0.87 -17.70
C SER A 40 3.58 -0.48 -17.83
N GLU A 41 4.10 -0.35 -19.05
CA GLU A 41 5.49 0.08 -19.28
C GLU A 41 5.74 1.53 -18.82
N GLN A 42 4.80 2.43 -19.09
CA GLN A 42 4.89 3.81 -18.62
C GLN A 42 4.90 3.86 -17.09
N LEU A 43 4.03 3.11 -16.43
CA LEU A 43 3.99 3.01 -14.98
C LEU A 43 5.29 2.47 -14.40
N LYS A 44 5.84 1.42 -15.00
CA LYS A 44 7.15 0.86 -14.61
C LYS A 44 8.26 1.91 -14.74
N SER A 45 8.26 2.70 -15.80
CA SER A 45 9.26 3.76 -16.00
C SER A 45 9.12 4.87 -14.96
N VAL A 46 7.89 5.31 -14.67
CA VAL A 46 7.59 6.31 -13.62
C VAL A 46 7.99 5.77 -12.24
N PHE A 47 7.68 4.51 -11.96
CA PHE A 47 8.10 3.82 -10.74
C PHE A 47 9.62 3.87 -10.56
N LEU A 48 10.40 3.41 -11.55
CA LEU A 48 11.86 3.41 -11.49
C LEU A 48 12.44 4.82 -11.32
N ALA A 49 11.87 5.83 -11.99
CA ALA A 49 12.29 7.22 -11.84
C ALA A 49 12.02 7.72 -10.41
N ASN A 50 10.89 7.39 -9.82
CA ASN A 50 10.56 7.77 -8.45
C ASN A 50 11.45 7.05 -7.44
N VAL A 51 11.69 5.74 -7.60
CA VAL A 51 12.65 4.96 -6.80
C VAL A 51 14.03 5.61 -6.83
N SER A 52 14.55 5.92 -8.03
CA SER A 52 15.86 6.58 -8.17
C SER A 52 15.93 7.92 -7.44
N ARG A 53 14.85 8.72 -7.53
CA ARG A 53 14.78 10.02 -6.83
C ARG A 53 14.74 9.83 -5.32
N SER A 54 13.97 8.86 -4.85
CA SER A 54 13.80 8.57 -3.42
C SER A 54 15.08 8.04 -2.77
N LEU A 55 15.87 7.27 -3.50
CA LEU A 55 17.18 6.81 -3.05
C LEU A 55 18.22 7.94 -3.04
N ARG A 56 18.16 8.83 -4.05
CA ARG A 56 19.17 9.90 -4.21
C ARG A 56 19.12 10.92 -3.08
N LYS A 57 17.95 11.25 -2.55
CA LYS A 57 17.79 12.28 -1.50
C LYS A 57 18.55 11.92 -0.22
N PRO A 58 18.27 10.78 0.46
CA PRO A 58 19.01 10.39 1.67
C PRO A 58 20.49 10.12 1.37
N LEU A 59 20.82 9.53 0.21
CA LEU A 59 22.21 9.28 -0.17
C LEU A 59 23.02 10.57 -0.30
N ASN A 60 22.46 11.60 -0.95
CA ASN A 60 23.12 12.89 -1.06
C ASN A 60 23.27 13.60 0.31
N ALA A 61 22.30 13.44 1.21
CA ALA A 61 22.38 13.96 2.55
C ALA A 61 23.50 13.27 3.35
N ILE A 62 23.56 11.94 3.31
CA ILE A 62 24.64 11.15 3.94
C ILE A 62 26.02 11.59 3.40
N LEU A 63 26.16 11.70 2.06
CA LEU A 63 27.40 12.17 1.44
C LEU A 63 27.74 13.61 1.84
N GLY A 64 26.75 14.49 1.89
CA GLY A 64 26.94 15.88 2.32
C GLY A 64 27.46 15.99 3.75
N TYR A 65 26.82 15.30 4.70
CA TYR A 65 27.25 15.27 6.10
C TYR A 65 28.64 14.62 6.28
N SER A 66 28.91 13.55 5.53
CA SER A 66 30.20 12.88 5.54
C SER A 66 31.29 13.80 4.99
N ASN A 67 31.04 14.56 3.93
CA ASN A 67 32.02 15.54 3.38
C ASN A 67 32.29 16.66 4.35
N ILE A 68 31.28 17.15 5.10
CA ILE A 68 31.51 18.16 6.17
C ILE A 68 32.44 17.59 7.24
N LEU A 69 32.23 16.34 7.67
CA LEU A 69 33.11 15.69 8.66
C LEU A 69 34.53 15.47 8.14
N LEU A 70 34.71 15.18 6.85
CA LEU A 70 36.02 14.97 6.22
C LEU A 70 36.75 16.27 5.93
N ALA A 71 36.04 17.37 5.69
CA ALA A 71 36.63 18.68 5.40
C ALA A 71 37.18 19.39 6.67
N ASP A 72 36.96 18.79 7.85
CA ASP A 72 37.24 19.41 9.16
C ASP A 72 38.70 19.29 9.61
N GLU A 73 39.63 19.02 8.72
CA GLU A 73 41.06 19.13 9.06
C GLU A 73 41.47 20.56 9.52
N ASN A 74 40.62 21.58 9.35
CA ASN A 74 40.85 22.99 9.70
C ASN A 74 39.64 23.70 10.35
N ALA A 75 38.57 23.04 10.71
CA ALA A 75 37.39 23.68 11.30
C ALA A 75 37.18 23.12 12.72
N ASP A 76 37.11 24.00 13.72
CA ASP A 76 36.79 23.73 15.12
C ASP A 76 35.35 23.18 15.29
N LEU A 77 35.02 22.03 14.69
CA LEU A 77 33.74 21.37 14.97
C LEU A 77 33.75 20.88 16.41
N HIS A 78 32.88 21.42 17.23
CA HIS A 78 32.70 20.94 18.59
C HIS A 78 32.14 19.49 18.56
N THR A 79 32.51 18.67 19.56
CA THR A 79 32.07 17.28 19.72
C THR A 79 30.54 17.11 19.60
N ALA A 80 29.77 18.12 20.01
CA ALA A 80 28.32 18.14 19.85
C ALA A 80 27.88 18.16 18.38
N GLN A 81 28.48 18.99 17.55
CA GLN A 81 28.19 19.11 16.12
C GLN A 81 28.57 17.84 15.35
N ILE A 82 29.69 17.20 15.69
CA ILE A 82 30.09 15.91 15.14
C ILE A 82 29.01 14.85 15.47
N ARG A 83 28.55 14.81 16.71
CA ARG A 83 27.50 13.89 17.15
C ARG A 83 26.18 14.11 16.39
N ASP A 84 25.83 15.37 16.18
CA ASP A 84 24.60 15.73 15.43
C ASP A 84 24.70 15.28 13.97
N LEU A 85 25.83 15.54 13.29
CA LEU A 85 26.07 15.07 11.92
C LEU A 85 26.05 13.56 11.80
N VAL A 86 26.67 12.83 12.72
CA VAL A 86 26.65 11.36 12.77
C VAL A 86 25.22 10.85 13.02
N SER A 87 24.45 11.52 13.87
CA SER A 87 23.04 11.21 14.11
C SER A 87 22.20 11.39 12.86
N LEU A 88 22.41 12.44 12.09
CA LEU A 88 21.74 12.68 10.82
C LEU A 88 22.10 11.61 9.78
N ILE A 89 23.39 11.26 9.65
CA ILE A 89 23.84 10.17 8.77
C ILE A 89 23.14 8.85 9.15
N ASN A 90 23.08 8.53 10.44
CA ASN A 90 22.42 7.31 10.92
C ASN A 90 20.91 7.31 10.58
N THR A 91 20.26 8.46 10.77
CA THR A 91 18.82 8.62 10.47
C THR A 91 18.53 8.40 8.98
N ASP A 92 19.29 9.09 8.10
CA ASP A 92 19.11 8.96 6.64
C ASP A 92 19.49 7.56 6.13
N SER A 93 20.49 6.92 6.74
CA SER A 93 20.87 5.53 6.44
C SER A 93 19.75 4.55 6.81
N ARG A 94 19.11 4.73 7.97
CA ARG A 94 17.94 3.92 8.36
C ARG A 94 16.76 4.11 7.43
N GLN A 95 16.48 5.35 7.03
CA GLN A 95 15.42 5.63 6.04
C GLN A 95 15.70 4.96 4.70
N LEU A 96 16.96 4.94 4.27
CA LEU A 96 17.37 4.28 3.02
C LEU A 96 17.17 2.76 3.11
N LEU A 97 17.57 2.14 4.23
CA LEU A 97 17.39 0.70 4.45
C LEU A 97 15.91 0.32 4.51
N ASP A 98 15.09 1.11 5.20
CA ASP A 98 13.64 0.91 5.26
C ASP A 98 13.00 0.99 3.86
N PHE A 99 13.39 1.98 3.07
CA PHE A 99 12.92 2.13 1.70
C PHE A 99 13.31 0.94 0.81
N ILE A 100 14.55 0.44 0.91
CA ILE A 100 15.01 -0.74 0.16
C ILE A 100 14.22 -1.98 0.58
N SER A 101 13.97 -2.17 1.87
CA SER A 101 13.20 -3.29 2.40
C SER A 101 11.77 -3.28 1.83
N GLN A 102 11.10 -2.13 1.84
CA GLN A 102 9.77 -1.97 1.26
C GLN A 102 9.75 -2.24 -0.25
N LEU A 103 10.81 -1.86 -0.96
CA LEU A 103 10.94 -2.10 -2.39
C LEU A 103 11.09 -3.60 -2.71
N LEU A 104 11.86 -4.32 -1.89
CA LEU A 104 11.99 -5.77 -2.00
C LEU A 104 10.67 -6.48 -1.68
N GLU A 105 9.94 -6.03 -0.67
CA GLU A 105 8.60 -6.54 -0.36
C GLU A 105 7.66 -6.39 -1.56
N LEU A 106 7.59 -5.20 -2.16
CA LEU A 106 6.75 -4.96 -3.34
C LEU A 106 7.16 -5.83 -4.54
N SER A 107 8.46 -5.99 -4.78
CA SER A 107 8.98 -6.85 -5.86
C SER A 107 8.58 -8.32 -5.69
N ASN A 108 8.49 -8.81 -4.48
CA ASN A 108 8.05 -10.17 -4.18
C ASN A 108 6.56 -10.40 -4.53
N PHE A 109 5.72 -9.38 -4.46
CA PHE A 109 4.31 -9.48 -4.87
C PHE A 109 4.14 -9.52 -6.40
N GLU A 110 5.04 -8.91 -7.18
CA GLU A 110 4.94 -8.88 -8.64
C GLU A 110 5.50 -10.15 -9.32
N GLY A 111 6.46 -10.82 -8.68
CA GLY A 111 7.27 -11.87 -9.31
C GLY A 111 6.87 -13.32 -8.99
N SER A 112 6.03 -13.57 -7.99
CA SER A 112 5.76 -14.93 -7.50
C SER A 112 4.26 -15.19 -7.35
N MET A 113 3.84 -16.43 -7.63
CA MET A 113 2.52 -16.89 -7.13
C MET A 113 2.55 -16.76 -5.60
N PRO A 114 1.59 -16.02 -5.00
CA PRO A 114 1.58 -15.81 -3.57
C PRO A 114 1.46 -17.15 -2.85
N SER A 115 2.47 -17.51 -2.09
CA SER A 115 2.41 -18.66 -1.20
C SER A 115 1.78 -18.22 0.12
N TYR A 116 0.53 -18.65 0.36
CA TYR A 116 -0.17 -18.37 1.62
C TYR A 116 0.22 -19.39 2.68
N THR A 117 0.62 -18.91 3.84
CA THR A 117 0.77 -19.74 5.03
C THR A 117 -0.38 -19.46 5.98
N LEU A 118 -1.50 -20.13 5.73
CA LEU A 118 -2.70 -19.97 6.56
C LEU A 118 -2.54 -20.73 7.88
N ILE A 119 -2.60 -20.02 8.99
CA ILE A 119 -2.55 -20.59 10.34
C ILE A 119 -3.74 -20.12 11.18
N GLU A 120 -4.17 -20.97 12.12
CA GLU A 120 -5.20 -20.62 13.09
C GLU A 120 -4.59 -19.80 14.23
N VAL A 121 -5.10 -18.61 14.46
CA VAL A 121 -4.60 -17.69 15.50
C VAL A 121 -5.75 -17.09 16.30
N ASN A 122 -5.48 -16.73 17.55
CA ASN A 122 -6.36 -15.90 18.36
C ASN A 122 -6.27 -14.45 17.87
N LEU A 123 -7.38 -13.91 17.35
CA LEU A 123 -7.39 -12.57 16.77
C LEU A 123 -7.11 -11.47 17.81
N ALA A 124 -7.64 -11.61 19.02
CA ALA A 124 -7.43 -10.61 20.08
C ALA A 124 -5.95 -10.54 20.51
N GLU A 125 -5.30 -11.70 20.66
CA GLU A 125 -3.87 -11.77 21.00
C GLU A 125 -2.99 -11.22 19.87
N LEU A 126 -3.33 -11.55 18.62
CA LEU A 126 -2.62 -11.04 17.44
C LEU A 126 -2.72 -9.52 17.36
N MET A 127 -3.92 -8.95 17.50
CA MET A 127 -4.11 -7.49 17.50
C MET A 127 -3.41 -6.81 18.67
N ALA A 128 -3.37 -7.45 19.85
CA ALA A 128 -2.64 -6.97 21.01
C ALA A 128 -1.11 -6.96 20.77
N SER A 129 -0.56 -7.92 20.01
CA SER A 129 0.85 -7.91 19.62
C SER A 129 1.19 -6.73 18.72
N TYR A 130 0.36 -6.46 17.70
CA TYR A 130 0.54 -5.30 16.82
C TYR A 130 0.43 -3.97 17.56
N ARG A 131 -0.48 -3.87 18.53
CA ARG A 131 -0.55 -2.69 19.42
C ARG A 131 0.77 -2.45 20.14
N ARG A 132 1.34 -3.50 20.77
CA ARG A 132 2.62 -3.38 21.49
C ARG A 132 3.75 -2.93 20.58
N GLU A 133 3.81 -3.48 19.38
CA GLU A 133 4.83 -3.12 18.38
C GLU A 133 4.65 -1.67 17.91
N ALA A 134 3.42 -1.26 17.59
CA ALA A 134 3.11 0.11 17.17
C ALA A 134 3.44 1.16 18.23
N MET A 135 3.25 0.84 19.52
CA MET A 135 3.62 1.74 20.62
C MET A 135 5.12 2.08 20.67
N ASN A 136 5.99 1.24 20.08
CA ASN A 136 7.44 1.52 20.01
C ASN A 136 7.77 2.61 18.96
N VAL A 137 6.88 2.85 18.00
CA VAL A 137 7.09 3.83 16.92
C VAL A 137 6.21 5.07 17.07
N THR A 138 5.27 5.08 18.02
CA THR A 138 4.44 6.24 18.32
C THR A 138 5.17 7.24 19.21
N ARG A 139 4.72 8.50 19.18
CA ARG A 139 5.20 9.54 20.11
C ARG A 139 4.72 9.26 21.54
N PRO A 140 5.40 9.77 22.58
CA PRO A 140 5.01 9.53 23.99
C PRO A 140 3.56 9.94 24.33
N ASP A 141 3.04 10.99 23.66
CA ASP A 141 1.69 11.51 23.88
C ASP A 141 0.62 10.82 22.97
N VAL A 142 0.98 9.75 22.28
CA VAL A 142 0.08 9.00 21.40
C VAL A 142 -0.12 7.60 21.91
N SER A 143 -1.37 7.19 22.10
CA SER A 143 -1.71 5.83 22.49
C SER A 143 -2.41 5.06 21.37
N VAL A 144 -2.23 3.73 21.34
CA VAL A 144 -2.94 2.84 20.40
C VAL A 144 -4.01 2.08 21.19
N VAL A 145 -5.27 2.32 20.82
CA VAL A 145 -6.45 1.76 21.48
C VAL A 145 -7.13 0.74 20.60
N LEU A 146 -7.30 -0.49 21.11
CA LEU A 146 -8.04 -1.56 20.41
C LEU A 146 -9.52 -1.53 20.82
N ARG A 147 -10.43 -1.66 19.85
CA ARG A 147 -11.87 -1.79 20.06
C ARG A 147 -12.43 -2.94 19.23
N THR A 148 -13.24 -3.79 19.86
CA THR A 148 -13.91 -4.91 19.19
C THR A 148 -15.09 -5.41 20.01
N ASP A 149 -16.09 -5.95 19.31
CA ASP A 149 -17.22 -6.67 19.90
C ASP A 149 -17.00 -8.21 19.84
N LEU A 150 -15.83 -8.65 19.36
CA LEU A 150 -15.51 -10.08 19.27
C LEU A 150 -15.11 -10.64 20.64
N SER A 151 -15.37 -11.92 20.83
CA SER A 151 -14.87 -12.63 22.00
C SER A 151 -13.35 -12.63 22.07
N PRO A 152 -12.74 -12.51 23.27
CA PRO A 152 -11.29 -12.67 23.43
C PRO A 152 -10.73 -14.01 22.97
N HIS A 153 -11.60 -15.03 22.84
CA HIS A 153 -11.24 -16.38 22.37
C HIS A 153 -11.56 -16.62 20.89
N CYS A 154 -11.86 -15.54 20.15
CA CYS A 154 -12.14 -15.64 18.72
C CYS A 154 -10.88 -16.07 17.96
N LYS A 155 -10.99 -17.20 17.24
CA LYS A 155 -9.93 -17.74 16.40
C LYS A 155 -10.26 -17.55 14.92
N VAL A 156 -9.26 -17.21 14.14
CA VAL A 156 -9.36 -17.00 12.69
C VAL A 156 -8.23 -17.70 11.98
N VAL A 157 -8.46 -18.08 10.72
CA VAL A 157 -7.42 -18.63 9.86
C VAL A 157 -7.02 -17.59 8.84
N LEU A 158 -5.79 -17.13 8.93
CA LEU A 158 -5.23 -16.10 8.05
C LEU A 158 -3.70 -16.29 7.90
N ASP A 159 -3.12 -15.57 6.95
CA ASP A 159 -1.68 -15.44 6.84
C ASP A 159 -1.20 -14.32 7.78
N THR A 160 -0.45 -14.70 8.81
CA THR A 160 0.04 -13.75 9.83
C THR A 160 1.11 -12.82 9.30
N ASN A 161 1.88 -13.21 8.28
CA ASN A 161 2.92 -12.36 7.68
C ASN A 161 2.28 -11.22 6.91
N TYR A 162 1.31 -11.52 6.05
CA TYR A 162 0.56 -10.49 5.33
C TYR A 162 -0.24 -9.58 6.26
N MET A 163 -0.87 -10.16 7.28
CA MET A 163 -1.58 -9.37 8.28
C MET A 163 -0.65 -8.46 9.08
N HIS A 164 0.54 -8.94 9.44
CA HIS A 164 1.56 -8.15 10.14
C HIS A 164 2.04 -6.98 9.29
N GLN A 165 2.45 -7.23 8.05
CA GLN A 165 2.90 -6.19 7.12
C GLN A 165 1.82 -5.11 6.92
N LEU A 166 0.58 -5.54 6.63
CA LEU A 166 -0.56 -4.64 6.44
C LEU A 166 -0.81 -3.76 7.67
N MET A 167 -0.85 -4.37 8.85
CA MET A 167 -1.07 -3.64 10.11
C MET A 167 0.08 -2.69 10.42
N MET A 168 1.34 -3.11 10.25
CA MET A 168 2.49 -2.28 10.58
C MET A 168 2.66 -1.11 9.63
N HIS A 169 2.40 -1.29 8.33
CA HIS A 169 2.41 -0.17 7.38
C HIS A 169 1.32 0.86 7.72
N LEU A 170 0.09 0.44 7.99
CA LEU A 170 -1.00 1.35 8.32
C LEU A 170 -0.83 2.01 9.69
N LEU A 171 -0.35 1.29 10.71
CA LEU A 171 -0.09 1.84 12.03
C LEU A 171 1.10 2.81 12.03
N SER A 172 2.16 2.50 11.27
CA SER A 172 3.31 3.41 11.08
C SER A 172 2.87 4.72 10.39
N GLU A 173 2.01 4.62 9.38
CA GLU A 173 1.45 5.80 8.72
C GLU A 173 0.57 6.61 9.68
N ALA A 174 -0.29 5.95 10.45
CA ALA A 174 -1.09 6.59 11.48
C ALA A 174 -0.23 7.30 12.55
N ALA A 175 0.89 6.69 12.97
CA ALA A 175 1.82 7.25 13.94
C ALA A 175 2.53 8.51 13.43
N LYS A 176 2.92 8.55 12.14
CA LYS A 176 3.51 9.74 11.50
C LYS A 176 2.57 10.94 11.55
N HIS A 177 1.28 10.69 11.34
CA HIS A 177 0.24 11.72 11.23
C HIS A 177 -0.49 12.04 12.54
N THR A 178 -0.19 11.33 13.63
CA THR A 178 -0.76 11.63 14.96
C THR A 178 0.26 12.29 15.85
N VAL A 179 0.02 13.56 16.20
CA VAL A 179 0.91 14.34 17.09
C VAL A 179 0.57 14.09 18.56
N LYS A 180 -0.71 13.97 18.88
CA LYS A 180 -1.24 13.78 20.22
C LYS A 180 -2.60 13.09 20.18
N GLY A 181 -2.90 12.27 21.19
CA GLY A 181 -4.19 11.58 21.34
C GLY A 181 -4.11 10.11 20.95
N ASP A 182 -5.22 9.54 20.48
CA ASP A 182 -5.36 8.10 20.27
C ASP A 182 -5.41 7.73 18.80
N ILE A 183 -4.67 6.69 18.44
CA ILE A 183 -4.88 5.88 17.23
C ILE A 183 -5.83 4.75 17.62
N VAL A 184 -7.06 4.78 17.09
CA VAL A 184 -8.09 3.81 17.43
C VAL A 184 -8.19 2.73 16.37
N VAL A 185 -7.95 1.49 16.74
CA VAL A 185 -8.05 0.31 15.88
C VAL A 185 -9.34 -0.44 16.23
N ASN A 186 -10.34 -0.33 15.36
CA ASN A 186 -11.57 -1.11 15.44
C ASN A 186 -11.44 -2.36 14.56
N PHE A 187 -11.76 -3.53 15.09
CA PHE A 187 -11.77 -4.75 14.30
C PHE A 187 -13.00 -5.61 14.59
N LYS A 188 -13.57 -6.16 13.53
CA LYS A 188 -14.79 -6.96 13.58
C LYS A 188 -14.78 -8.04 12.50
N TYR A 189 -15.66 -9.02 12.65
CA TYR A 189 -15.90 -10.03 11.63
C TYR A 189 -17.23 -9.75 10.93
N GLU A 190 -17.14 -9.45 9.65
CA GLU A 190 -18.32 -9.18 8.81
C GLU A 190 -18.09 -9.71 7.38
N ARG A 191 -19.15 -9.99 6.65
CA ARG A 191 -19.10 -10.49 5.25
C ARG A 191 -18.17 -11.71 5.07
N HIS A 192 -18.14 -12.63 6.05
CA HIS A 192 -17.22 -13.78 6.08
C HIS A 192 -15.73 -13.40 6.01
N GLY A 193 -15.35 -12.29 6.60
CA GLY A 193 -13.99 -11.78 6.64
C GLY A 193 -13.73 -10.92 7.85
N ILE A 194 -12.47 -10.51 8.01
CA ILE A 194 -12.05 -9.52 9.00
C ILE A 194 -12.13 -8.14 8.36
N LYS A 195 -12.76 -7.20 9.06
CA LYS A 195 -12.65 -5.77 8.79
C LYS A 195 -11.89 -5.11 9.91
N VAL A 196 -10.90 -4.30 9.56
CA VAL A 196 -10.14 -3.44 10.47
C VAL A 196 -10.29 -2.00 10.00
N ALA A 197 -10.52 -1.08 10.94
CA ALA A 197 -10.55 0.36 10.68
C ALA A 197 -9.64 1.06 11.68
N ILE A 198 -8.65 1.79 11.19
CA ILE A 198 -7.66 2.54 11.96
C ILE A 198 -8.02 4.02 11.82
N THR A 199 -8.48 4.61 12.91
CA THR A 199 -8.81 6.05 12.98
C THR A 199 -7.66 6.79 13.64
N TYR A 200 -7.12 7.78 12.96
CA TYR A 200 -5.95 8.52 13.40
C TYR A 200 -5.99 9.99 12.96
N GLY A 201 -5.06 10.79 13.46
CA GLY A 201 -4.93 12.20 13.15
C GLY A 201 -5.12 13.07 14.38
N GLY A 202 -4.75 14.35 14.28
CA GLY A 202 -4.78 15.33 15.33
C GLY A 202 -5.13 16.72 14.81
N VAL A 203 -5.31 17.68 15.72
CA VAL A 203 -5.66 19.07 15.40
C VAL A 203 -4.64 19.66 14.43
N GLY A 204 -5.07 20.04 13.22
CA GLY A 204 -4.26 20.77 12.25
C GLY A 204 -3.83 20.03 11.00
N GLN A 205 -4.31 18.78 10.75
CA GLN A 205 -4.04 18.12 9.47
C GLN A 205 -5.02 18.57 8.38
N ASN A 206 -4.44 19.02 7.27
CA ASN A 206 -5.18 19.49 6.09
C ASN A 206 -5.84 18.34 5.32
N ASP A 207 -7.02 18.59 4.75
CA ASP A 207 -7.78 17.71 3.84
C ASP A 207 -7.01 17.20 2.60
N LEU A 208 -5.86 17.83 2.30
CA LEU A 208 -4.97 17.50 1.19
C LEU A 208 -4.43 16.06 1.21
N LEU A 209 -4.25 15.47 2.41
CA LEU A 209 -3.76 14.08 2.52
C LEU A 209 -4.79 13.05 2.06
N THR A 210 -6.07 13.33 2.31
CA THR A 210 -7.18 12.43 1.96
C THR A 210 -7.47 12.43 0.46
N GLU A 211 -7.47 13.59 -0.19
CA GLU A 211 -7.62 13.68 -1.65
C GLU A 211 -6.50 12.95 -2.39
N ASP A 212 -5.29 13.06 -1.89
CA ASP A 212 -4.13 12.38 -2.45
C ASP A 212 -4.17 10.85 -2.24
N LEU A 213 -4.65 10.37 -1.08
CA LEU A 213 -4.87 8.95 -0.79
C LEU A 213 -6.02 8.38 -1.63
N TYR A 214 -7.12 9.13 -1.77
CA TYR A 214 -8.24 8.77 -2.65
C TYR A 214 -7.81 8.65 -4.11
N SER A 215 -7.02 9.61 -4.59
CA SER A 215 -6.51 9.57 -5.97
C SER A 215 -5.58 8.37 -6.21
N PHE A 216 -4.90 7.90 -5.18
CA PHE A 216 -4.06 6.71 -5.20
C PHE A 216 -4.88 5.42 -5.35
N LEU A 217 -5.98 5.29 -4.61
CA LEU A 217 -6.84 4.10 -4.64
C LEU A 217 -7.68 4.01 -5.93
N GLN A 218 -8.07 5.15 -6.51
CA GLN A 218 -8.87 5.18 -7.75
C GLN A 218 -8.06 4.85 -9.00
N LYS A 219 -6.75 4.94 -8.95
CA LYS A 219 -5.89 4.49 -10.04
C LYS A 219 -5.61 3.01 -9.85
N ASP A 220 -6.11 2.16 -10.74
CA ASP A 220 -5.98 0.69 -10.77
C ASP A 220 -4.54 0.15 -10.70
N ASP A 221 -3.54 1.00 -10.50
CA ASP A 221 -2.13 0.66 -10.54
C ASP A 221 -1.45 1.03 -9.21
N ALA A 222 -1.15 0.01 -8.40
CA ALA A 222 -0.34 0.13 -7.18
C ALA A 222 1.04 0.80 -7.40
N LEU A 223 1.48 0.92 -8.64
CA LEU A 223 2.76 1.48 -9.07
C LEU A 223 2.76 3.00 -9.29
N THR A 224 1.62 3.71 -9.14
CA THR A 224 1.61 5.18 -9.21
C THR A 224 2.19 5.79 -7.94
N LEU A 225 3.50 5.62 -7.75
CA LEU A 225 4.27 6.31 -6.72
C LEU A 225 4.22 7.81 -6.98
N THR A 226 3.48 8.51 -6.16
CA THR A 226 3.50 9.97 -6.12
C THR A 226 4.78 10.48 -5.45
N LYS A 227 5.00 11.76 -5.47
CA LYS A 227 6.25 12.49 -5.15
C LYS A 227 6.91 12.22 -3.78
N ASP A 228 6.27 11.48 -2.87
CA ASP A 228 6.76 11.22 -1.51
C ASP A 228 7.01 9.74 -1.22
N ASN A 229 8.15 9.45 -0.59
CA ASN A 229 8.55 8.10 -0.12
C ASN A 229 7.56 7.46 0.86
N SER A 230 6.68 8.26 1.50
CA SER A 230 5.72 7.80 2.49
C SER A 230 4.62 6.88 1.91
N ARG A 231 4.51 6.81 0.58
CA ARG A 231 3.41 6.08 -0.09
C ARG A 231 3.77 4.68 -0.55
N LEU A 232 5.04 4.27 -0.47
CA LEU A 232 5.44 2.91 -0.84
C LEU A 232 4.77 1.87 0.09
N GLY A 233 4.70 2.15 1.39
CA GLY A 233 3.99 1.31 2.34
C GLY A 233 2.50 1.12 2.01
N LEU A 234 1.83 2.16 1.50
CA LEU A 234 0.44 2.07 1.07
C LEU A 234 0.29 1.25 -0.22
N SER A 235 1.27 1.31 -1.13
CA SER A 235 1.32 0.44 -2.32
C SER A 235 1.45 -1.03 -1.94
N ILE A 236 2.27 -1.33 -0.93
CA ILE A 236 2.39 -2.67 -0.35
C ILE A 236 1.05 -3.11 0.26
N CYS A 237 0.40 -2.24 1.06
CA CYS A 237 -0.93 -2.54 1.61
C CYS A 237 -1.94 -2.88 0.51
N LYS A 238 -1.96 -2.12 -0.58
CA LYS A 238 -2.83 -2.37 -1.73
C LYS A 238 -2.51 -3.71 -2.39
N ALA A 239 -1.24 -4.01 -2.64
CA ALA A 239 -0.80 -5.28 -3.22
C ALA A 239 -1.17 -6.49 -2.34
N ILE A 240 -0.98 -6.38 -1.02
CA ILE A 240 -1.39 -7.42 -0.04
C ILE A 240 -2.90 -7.64 -0.10
N ILE A 241 -3.68 -6.59 -0.02
CA ILE A 241 -5.15 -6.67 0.00
C ILE A 241 -5.69 -7.24 -1.31
N ASP A 242 -5.16 -6.81 -2.47
CA ASP A 242 -5.55 -7.35 -3.77
C ASP A 242 -5.22 -8.86 -3.87
N THR A 243 -4.05 -9.26 -3.34
CA THR A 243 -3.64 -10.65 -3.23
C THR A 243 -4.59 -11.47 -2.35
N LEU A 244 -5.05 -10.91 -1.23
CA LEU A 244 -6.00 -11.55 -0.31
C LEU A 244 -7.45 -11.52 -0.82
N GLY A 245 -7.73 -10.88 -1.95
CA GLY A 245 -9.08 -10.71 -2.50
C GLY A 245 -9.95 -9.79 -1.63
N GLY A 246 -9.34 -8.79 -1.02
CA GLY A 246 -9.94 -7.87 -0.08
C GLY A 246 -10.22 -6.48 -0.65
N GLU A 247 -10.57 -5.57 0.24
CA GLU A 247 -10.87 -4.16 -0.02
C GLU A 247 -10.03 -3.28 0.91
N LEU A 248 -9.43 -2.21 0.40
CA LEU A 248 -8.71 -1.18 1.16
C LEU A 248 -9.34 0.17 0.83
N ASP A 249 -9.68 0.93 1.87
CA ASP A 249 -10.32 2.23 1.72
C ASP A 249 -9.79 3.24 2.73
N PHE A 250 -9.82 4.53 2.33
CA PHE A 250 -9.44 5.66 3.18
C PHE A 250 -10.54 6.69 3.16
N GLU A 251 -11.00 7.11 4.32
CA GLU A 251 -12.04 8.13 4.46
C GLU A 251 -11.51 9.32 5.27
N SER A 252 -11.89 10.52 4.84
CA SER A 252 -11.73 11.72 5.66
C SER A 252 -12.83 11.76 6.70
N GLY A 253 -12.46 11.65 7.96
CA GLY A 253 -13.40 11.80 9.07
C GLY A 253 -13.71 13.27 9.36
N ASN A 254 -14.88 13.55 9.96
CA ASN A 254 -15.23 14.87 10.42
C ASN A 254 -14.17 15.42 11.39
N GLY A 255 -13.56 16.57 11.06
CA GLY A 255 -12.66 17.30 11.95
C GLY A 255 -11.23 16.74 12.03
N SER A 256 -10.48 16.71 10.95
CA SER A 256 -9.04 16.38 10.89
C SER A 256 -8.65 14.95 11.22
N ARG A 257 -9.56 13.99 11.15
CA ARG A 257 -9.26 12.57 11.33
C ARG A 257 -9.33 11.82 10.02
N THR A 258 -8.41 10.87 9.84
CA THR A 258 -8.40 9.93 8.73
C THR A 258 -8.78 8.55 9.24
N VAL A 259 -9.57 7.82 8.47
CA VAL A 259 -9.90 6.41 8.73
C VAL A 259 -9.32 5.59 7.58
N ALA A 260 -8.31 4.77 7.87
CA ALA A 260 -7.84 3.74 6.97
C ALA A 260 -8.57 2.44 7.32
N SER A 261 -9.26 1.84 6.36
CA SER A 261 -9.97 0.59 6.60
C SER A 261 -9.65 -0.45 5.55
N PHE A 262 -9.55 -1.70 5.98
CA PHE A 262 -9.42 -2.83 5.08
C PHE A 262 -10.34 -3.98 5.49
N TRP A 263 -10.69 -4.80 4.51
CA TRP A 263 -11.43 -6.04 4.69
C TRP A 263 -10.81 -7.12 3.80
N PHE A 264 -10.73 -8.34 4.29
CA PHE A 264 -10.43 -9.51 3.47
C PHE A 264 -11.14 -10.76 3.98
N PRO A 265 -11.44 -11.73 3.08
CA PRO A 265 -12.14 -12.94 3.45
C PRO A 265 -11.26 -13.86 4.31
N CYS A 266 -11.79 -14.39 5.40
CA CYS A 266 -11.11 -15.39 6.22
C CYS A 266 -12.14 -16.27 6.96
N LYS A 267 -11.69 -17.46 7.40
CA LYS A 267 -12.53 -18.35 8.21
C LYS A 267 -12.40 -17.99 9.68
N MET A 268 -13.55 -17.94 10.37
CA MET A 268 -13.61 -17.78 11.82
C MET A 268 -14.12 -19.05 12.48
N PHE A 269 -13.46 -19.45 13.57
CA PHE A 269 -13.86 -20.53 14.43
C PHE A 269 -14.23 -19.96 15.81
N HIS A 270 -15.34 -20.44 16.41
CA HIS A 270 -15.86 -20.02 17.71
C HIS A 270 -16.36 -18.57 17.76
N LYS A 271 -17.55 -18.36 17.25
CA LYS A 271 -18.33 -17.15 17.49
C LYS A 271 -19.09 -17.30 18.82
N TYR A 272 -18.44 -17.02 19.94
CA TYR A 272 -19.21 -16.82 21.17
C TYR A 272 -19.78 -15.39 21.15
N LYS A 273 -21.10 -15.30 21.00
CA LYS A 273 -21.79 -14.06 21.31
C LYS A 273 -21.60 -13.77 22.81
N ARG A 274 -21.10 -12.60 23.13
CA ARG A 274 -21.27 -12.04 24.47
C ARG A 274 -22.78 -11.80 24.66
N ASN A 275 -23.40 -12.50 25.62
CA ASN A 275 -24.73 -12.15 26.14
C ASN A 275 -24.61 -10.83 26.88
#